data_0b1062dcf57baf025c530dc8eb0f84f7
#
_entry.id   0b1062dcf57baf025c530dc8eb0f84f7
#
_cell.length_a   1.000
_cell.length_b   1.000
_cell.length_c   1.000
_cell.angle_alpha   90.00
_cell.angle_beta   90.00
_cell.angle_gamma   90.00
#
_symmetry.space_group_name_H-M   'P 1'
#
loop_
_entity.id
_entity.type
_entity.pdbx_description
1 polymer ?
#
loop_
_entity_poly.entity_id
_entity_poly.type
_entity_poly.pdbx_seq_one_letter_code
_entity_poly.pdbx_strand_id
1 'polypeptide(L)'
;MLKNNIKAPNFELLSTSKNNYSLKDSIGKYVVIYFYPKDDTPGCTIETNDFNKLLTKFKKLECEIYGISKDSLKSHDKFRDKYKIKFDLLADEEIKVLKKYKVWGKKKFMGREFMGIIRSTFLIDKKGKIIKIWDNVKVKDHVKEVLETLKSIS
;
A
#
# COMPACT_ATOMS: atom_id res chain seq x y z
N MET A 1 -4.84 -15.33 3.36
CA MET A 1 -4.42 -14.35 2.35
C MET A 1 -5.46 -14.29 1.22
N LEU A 2 -5.71 -13.11 0.69
CA LEU A 2 -6.54 -12.94 -0.48
C LEU A 2 -5.87 -13.57 -1.71
N LYS A 3 -6.64 -13.84 -2.75
CA LYS A 3 -6.16 -14.52 -3.95
C LYS A 3 -6.14 -13.58 -5.15
N ASN A 4 -5.33 -13.92 -6.15
CA ASN A 4 -5.34 -13.25 -7.45
C ASN A 4 -6.68 -13.51 -8.17
N ASN A 5 -7.03 -12.62 -9.08
CA ASN A 5 -8.20 -12.71 -9.95
C ASN A 5 -9.55 -12.59 -9.25
N ILE A 6 -9.59 -12.16 -7.99
CA ILE A 6 -10.83 -11.84 -7.31
C ILE A 6 -10.99 -10.33 -7.20
N LYS A 7 -12.22 -9.89 -7.02
CA LYS A 7 -12.50 -8.47 -6.78
C LYS A 7 -11.85 -8.03 -5.48
N ALA A 8 -11.07 -6.94 -5.53
CA ALA A 8 -10.47 -6.37 -4.33
C ALA A 8 -11.57 -5.83 -3.42
N PRO A 9 -11.53 -6.13 -2.11
CA PRO A 9 -12.52 -5.59 -1.18
C PRO A 9 -12.55 -4.08 -1.20
N ASN A 10 -13.73 -3.49 -1.38
CA ASN A 10 -13.85 -2.04 -1.31
C ASN A 10 -13.67 -1.56 0.12
N PHE A 11 -13.17 -0.35 0.27
CA PHE A 11 -12.98 0.29 1.56
C PHE A 11 -13.02 1.80 1.41
N GLU A 12 -13.15 2.49 2.54
CA GLU A 12 -13.06 3.93 2.61
C GLU A 12 -12.19 4.31 3.80
N LEU A 13 -11.17 5.11 3.58
CA LEU A 13 -10.23 5.57 4.61
C LEU A 13 -9.92 7.05 4.42
N LEU A 14 -9.67 7.73 5.53
CA LEU A 14 -9.22 9.11 5.51
C LEU A 14 -7.79 9.16 4.95
N SER A 15 -7.57 10.05 4.00
CA SER A 15 -6.27 10.20 3.33
C SER A 15 -5.56 11.50 3.73
N THR A 16 -4.27 11.56 3.43
CA THR A 16 -3.46 12.77 3.65
C THR A 16 -3.90 13.95 2.77
N SER A 17 -4.74 13.71 1.76
CA SER A 17 -5.38 14.78 0.99
C SER A 17 -6.52 15.46 1.75
N LYS A 18 -6.84 14.99 2.97
CA LYS A 18 -7.92 15.46 3.84
C LYS A 18 -9.32 15.05 3.39
N ASN A 19 -9.40 14.19 2.38
CA ASN A 19 -10.65 13.60 1.90
C ASN A 19 -10.67 12.11 2.21
N ASN A 20 -11.85 11.52 2.26
CA ASN A 20 -11.96 10.08 2.30
C ASN A 20 -11.65 9.51 0.92
N TYR A 21 -10.83 8.48 0.89
CA TYR A 21 -10.56 7.73 -0.33
C TYR A 21 -11.31 6.40 -0.28
N SER A 22 -12.02 6.07 -1.36
CA SER A 22 -12.65 4.77 -1.54
C SER A 22 -12.03 4.08 -2.75
N LEU A 23 -11.75 2.78 -2.64
CA LEU A 23 -11.14 2.04 -3.76
C LEU A 23 -11.96 2.14 -5.04
N LYS A 24 -13.29 2.14 -4.93
CA LYS A 24 -14.19 2.30 -6.10
C LYS A 24 -13.95 3.59 -6.88
N ASP A 25 -13.37 4.61 -6.24
CA ASP A 25 -13.08 5.89 -6.91
C ASP A 25 -11.95 5.76 -7.93
N SER A 26 -11.20 4.67 -7.88
CA SER A 26 -10.08 4.41 -8.80
C SER A 26 -10.44 3.44 -9.93
N ILE A 27 -11.70 3.05 -10.07
CA ILE A 27 -12.14 2.23 -11.21
C ILE A 27 -11.78 2.97 -12.51
N GLY A 28 -11.19 2.25 -13.45
CA GLY A 28 -10.66 2.82 -14.68
C GLY A 28 -9.16 3.07 -14.66
N LYS A 29 -8.54 2.92 -13.51
CA LYS A 29 -7.08 3.02 -13.35
C LYS A 29 -6.54 1.78 -12.65
N TYR A 30 -5.26 1.49 -12.87
CA TYR A 30 -4.56 0.53 -12.04
C TYR A 30 -4.30 1.16 -10.69
N VAL A 31 -4.25 0.33 -9.65
CA VAL A 31 -3.97 0.78 -8.28
C VAL A 31 -2.95 -0.14 -7.63
N VAL A 32 -1.93 0.45 -7.04
CA VAL A 32 -1.03 -0.25 -6.13
C VAL A 32 -1.40 0.16 -4.72
N ILE A 33 -1.70 -0.82 -3.88
CA ILE A 33 -1.89 -0.61 -2.45
C ILE A 33 -0.79 -1.37 -1.74
N TYR A 34 0.02 -0.68 -0.94
CA TYR A 34 1.01 -1.35 -0.12
C TYR A 34 0.72 -1.11 1.36
N PHE A 35 0.73 -2.19 2.12
CA PHE A 35 0.54 -2.18 3.57
C PHE A 35 1.91 -2.26 4.23
N TYR A 36 2.19 -1.35 5.16
CA TYR A 36 3.48 -1.29 5.84
C TYR A 36 3.30 -1.10 7.34
N PRO A 37 4.23 -1.61 8.16
CA PRO A 37 4.05 -1.65 9.61
C PRO A 37 3.96 -0.31 10.32
N LYS A 38 4.81 0.66 9.99
CA LYS A 38 4.86 1.91 10.75
C LYS A 38 5.61 3.01 10.02
N ASP A 39 5.04 4.23 10.07
CA ASP A 39 5.65 5.42 9.50
C ASP A 39 7.06 5.64 10.07
N ASP A 40 7.95 6.14 9.20
CA ASP A 40 9.30 6.60 9.55
C ASP A 40 10.18 5.54 10.23
N THR A 41 9.95 4.27 9.93
CA THR A 41 10.86 3.18 10.27
C THR A 41 11.74 2.86 9.05
N PRO A 42 12.94 2.26 9.22
CA PRO A 42 13.90 2.12 8.11
C PRO A 42 13.33 1.43 6.86
N GLY A 43 12.72 0.27 7.01
CA GLY A 43 12.18 -0.47 5.87
C GLY A 43 11.01 0.22 5.21
N CYS A 44 10.10 0.81 6.00
CA CYS A 44 8.94 1.52 5.48
C CYS A 44 9.34 2.80 4.78
N THR A 45 10.37 3.47 5.27
CA THR A 45 10.90 4.69 4.64
C THR A 45 11.53 4.37 3.29
N ILE A 46 12.29 3.29 3.19
CA ILE A 46 12.89 2.86 1.92
C ILE A 46 11.79 2.53 0.91
N GLU A 47 10.82 1.72 1.31
CA GLU A 47 9.71 1.32 0.44
C GLU A 47 8.93 2.52 -0.08
N THR A 48 8.54 3.42 0.81
CA THR A 48 7.78 4.62 0.46
C THR A 48 8.57 5.55 -0.45
N ASN A 49 9.86 5.75 -0.16
CA ASN A 49 10.73 6.56 -1.03
C ASN A 49 10.91 5.93 -2.41
N ASP A 50 11.02 4.61 -2.49
CA ASP A 50 11.16 3.92 -3.77
C ASP A 50 9.91 4.10 -4.63
N PHE A 51 8.70 3.98 -4.04
CA PHE A 51 7.47 4.29 -4.76
C PHE A 51 7.43 5.76 -5.21
N ASN A 52 7.86 6.66 -4.34
CA ASN A 52 7.85 8.09 -4.65
C ASN A 52 8.80 8.43 -5.81
N LYS A 53 9.98 7.83 -5.84
CA LYS A 53 10.94 8.02 -6.93
C LYS A 53 10.40 7.54 -8.27
N LEU A 54 9.62 6.48 -8.29
CA LEU A 54 9.08 5.89 -9.52
C LEU A 54 7.66 6.35 -9.81
N LEU A 55 7.11 7.25 -9.01
CA LEU A 55 5.71 7.68 -9.13
C LEU A 55 5.33 8.14 -10.54
N THR A 56 6.17 8.93 -11.19
CA THR A 56 5.91 9.41 -12.55
C THR A 56 5.76 8.25 -13.54
N LYS A 57 6.57 7.21 -13.37
CA LYS A 57 6.49 6.02 -14.23
C LYS A 57 5.19 5.25 -14.02
N PHE A 58 4.75 5.13 -12.76
CA PHE A 58 3.44 4.54 -12.46
C PHE A 58 2.31 5.37 -13.05
N LYS A 59 2.35 6.68 -12.91
CA LYS A 59 1.33 7.57 -13.45
C LYS A 59 1.22 7.48 -14.97
N LYS A 60 2.33 7.32 -15.68
CA LYS A 60 2.32 7.14 -17.13
C LYS A 60 1.60 5.87 -17.56
N LEU A 61 1.53 4.88 -16.69
CA LEU A 61 0.80 3.63 -16.91
C LEU A 61 -0.62 3.70 -16.34
N GLU A 62 -1.10 4.89 -16.01
CA GLU A 62 -2.41 5.12 -15.40
C GLU A 62 -2.59 4.35 -14.10
N CYS A 63 -1.56 4.35 -13.26
CA CYS A 63 -1.56 3.65 -11.97
C CYS A 63 -1.44 4.63 -10.82
N GLU A 64 -2.36 4.51 -9.85
CA GLU A 64 -2.31 5.25 -8.59
C GLU A 64 -1.62 4.40 -7.52
N ILE A 65 -1.01 5.06 -6.54
CA ILE A 65 -0.33 4.39 -5.43
C ILE A 65 -0.87 4.92 -4.10
N TYR A 66 -1.18 4.01 -3.18
CA TYR A 66 -1.60 4.33 -1.83
C TYR A 66 -0.88 3.46 -0.82
N GLY A 67 -0.29 4.09 0.20
CA GLY A 67 0.28 3.38 1.34
C GLY A 67 -0.71 3.35 2.48
N ILE A 68 -0.84 2.22 3.14
CA ILE A 68 -1.78 2.03 4.26
C ILE A 68 -1.05 1.46 5.47
N SER A 69 -1.25 2.08 6.62
CA SER A 69 -0.84 1.52 7.90
C SER A 69 -1.87 1.90 8.96
N LYS A 70 -1.66 1.45 10.19
CA LYS A 70 -2.54 1.83 11.30
C LYS A 70 -2.15 3.14 11.97
N ASP A 71 -1.11 3.81 11.45
CA ASP A 71 -0.71 5.11 11.96
C ASP A 71 -1.82 6.15 11.77
N SER A 72 -1.80 7.19 12.60
CA SER A 72 -2.77 8.28 12.51
C SER A 72 -2.52 9.14 11.28
N LEU A 73 -3.53 9.90 10.89
CA LEU A 73 -3.38 10.87 9.81
C LEU A 73 -2.28 11.89 10.12
N LYS A 74 -2.18 12.30 11.37
CA LYS A 74 -1.13 13.23 11.82
C LYS A 74 0.26 12.63 11.60
N SER A 75 0.46 11.36 11.93
CA SER A 75 1.71 10.65 11.69
C SER A 75 2.01 10.57 10.19
N HIS A 76 1.01 10.22 9.40
CA HIS A 76 1.14 10.17 7.93
C HIS A 76 1.53 11.52 7.34
N ASP A 77 0.92 12.61 7.81
CA ASP A 77 1.27 13.95 7.35
C ASP A 77 2.74 14.29 7.63
N LYS A 78 3.20 13.98 8.83
CA LYS A 78 4.62 14.19 9.19
C LYS A 78 5.56 13.38 8.32
N PHE A 79 5.21 12.13 8.07
CA PHE A 79 6.01 11.23 7.25
C PHE A 79 6.09 11.73 5.80
N ARG A 80 4.94 12.12 5.23
CA ARG A 80 4.88 12.70 3.88
C ARG A 80 5.73 13.97 3.77
N ASP A 81 5.59 14.87 4.72
CA ASP A 81 6.31 16.14 4.72
C ASP A 81 7.81 15.93 4.84
N LYS A 82 8.23 15.05 5.73
CA LYS A 82 9.65 14.78 5.99
C LYS A 82 10.38 14.28 4.73
N TYR A 83 9.74 13.41 3.97
CA TYR A 83 10.35 12.78 2.80
C TYR A 83 9.80 13.28 1.47
N LYS A 84 8.96 14.30 1.50
CA LYS A 84 8.36 14.92 0.29
C LYS A 84 7.65 13.89 -0.58
N ILE A 85 6.84 13.05 0.05
CA ILE A 85 6.07 12.02 -0.63
C ILE A 85 4.90 12.67 -1.39
N LYS A 86 4.75 12.31 -2.66
CA LYS A 86 3.79 12.96 -3.57
C LYS A 86 2.53 12.13 -3.86
N PHE A 87 2.33 11.05 -3.16
CA PHE A 87 1.09 10.28 -3.20
C PHE A 87 0.48 10.21 -1.81
N ASP A 88 -0.77 9.80 -1.73
CA ASP A 88 -1.48 9.82 -0.45
C ASP A 88 -1.22 8.57 0.39
N LEU A 89 -1.15 8.78 1.69
CA LEU A 89 -1.14 7.73 2.70
C LEU A 89 -2.52 7.69 3.35
N LEU A 90 -3.00 6.49 3.63
CA LEU A 90 -4.31 6.24 4.18
C LEU A 90 -4.21 5.71 5.61
N ALA A 91 -5.05 6.25 6.51
CA ALA A 91 -5.02 5.90 7.93
C ALA A 91 -6.08 4.86 8.26
N ASP A 92 -5.64 3.66 8.65
CA ASP A 92 -6.52 2.57 9.10
C ASP A 92 -6.32 2.29 10.59
N GLU A 93 -6.56 3.30 11.43
CA GLU A 93 -6.31 3.22 12.87
C GLU A 93 -7.10 2.09 13.54
N GLU A 94 -8.29 1.77 13.03
CA GLU A 94 -9.15 0.71 13.56
C GLU A 94 -8.85 -0.68 12.98
N ILE A 95 -7.84 -0.79 12.14
CA ILE A 95 -7.39 -2.03 11.49
C ILE A 95 -8.46 -2.77 10.68
N LYS A 96 -9.52 -2.09 10.27
CA LYS A 96 -10.63 -2.69 9.52
C LYS A 96 -10.21 -3.15 8.13
N VAL A 97 -9.49 -2.30 7.40
CA VAL A 97 -9.03 -2.61 6.04
C VAL A 97 -7.90 -3.62 6.10
N LEU A 98 -7.01 -3.50 7.08
CA LEU A 98 -5.94 -4.48 7.31
C LEU A 98 -6.51 -5.90 7.48
N LYS A 99 -7.61 -6.02 8.20
CA LYS A 99 -8.29 -7.31 8.37
C LYS A 99 -9.02 -7.77 7.11
N LYS A 100 -9.66 -6.85 6.39
CA LYS A 100 -10.33 -7.18 5.11
C LYS A 100 -9.32 -7.74 4.09
N TYR A 101 -8.14 -7.17 4.03
CA TYR A 101 -7.10 -7.62 3.10
C TYR A 101 -6.25 -8.75 3.67
N LYS A 102 -6.57 -9.19 4.90
CA LYS A 102 -5.90 -10.32 5.57
C LYS A 102 -4.39 -10.13 5.70
N VAL A 103 -4.00 -8.89 5.99
CA VAL A 103 -2.60 -8.52 6.22
C VAL A 103 -2.32 -8.18 7.69
N TRP A 104 -3.29 -8.37 8.57
CA TRP A 104 -3.13 -8.25 10.01
C TRP A 104 -2.97 -9.65 10.59
N GLY A 105 -1.82 -9.95 11.16
CA GLY A 105 -1.53 -11.31 11.60
C GLY A 105 -0.41 -11.40 12.60
N LYS A 106 -0.09 -12.62 13.02
CA LYS A 106 0.99 -12.89 13.95
C LYS A 106 2.35 -12.66 13.31
N LYS A 107 3.20 -11.93 14.03
CA LYS A 107 4.59 -11.68 13.65
C LYS A 107 5.50 -12.15 14.78
N LYS A 108 6.70 -12.61 14.44
CA LYS A 108 7.73 -12.97 15.38
C LYS A 108 8.91 -12.02 15.25
N PHE A 109 9.37 -11.50 16.38
CA PHE A 109 10.57 -10.68 16.40
C PHE A 109 11.30 -10.91 17.74
N MET A 110 12.55 -11.33 17.68
CA MET A 110 13.40 -11.60 18.85
C MET A 110 12.74 -12.54 19.88
N GLY A 111 12.10 -13.61 19.38
CA GLY A 111 11.45 -14.61 20.25
C GLY A 111 10.09 -14.20 20.77
N ARG A 112 9.61 -13.00 20.45
CA ARG A 112 8.26 -12.54 20.85
C ARG A 112 7.28 -12.65 19.69
N GLU A 113 6.08 -13.14 20.01
CA GLU A 113 4.95 -13.11 19.08
C GLU A 113 4.09 -11.89 19.38
N PHE A 114 3.62 -11.23 18.32
CA PHE A 114 2.70 -10.11 18.45
C PHE A 114 1.85 -9.99 17.18
N MET A 115 0.71 -9.30 17.30
CA MET A 115 -0.12 -9.00 16.14
C MET A 115 0.39 -7.72 15.47
N GLY A 116 0.49 -7.76 14.16
CA GLY A 116 0.97 -6.60 13.41
C GLY A 116 0.67 -6.71 11.93
N ILE A 117 1.11 -5.70 11.18
CA ILE A 117 0.90 -5.65 9.74
C ILE A 117 1.95 -6.51 9.05
N ILE A 118 1.49 -7.44 8.23
CA ILE A 118 2.35 -8.22 7.35
C ILE A 118 2.56 -7.37 6.11
N ARG A 119 3.80 -6.94 5.86
CA ARG A 119 4.15 -6.08 4.73
C ARG A 119 3.70 -6.75 3.43
N SER A 120 2.77 -6.13 2.73
CA SER A 120 2.14 -6.72 1.55
C SER A 120 1.83 -5.65 0.52
N THR A 121 1.87 -6.03 -0.76
CA THR A 121 1.51 -5.13 -1.86
C THR A 121 0.49 -5.82 -2.75
N PHE A 122 -0.53 -5.07 -3.15
CA PHE A 122 -1.59 -5.54 -4.03
C PHE A 122 -1.61 -4.69 -5.29
N LEU A 123 -1.55 -5.33 -6.45
CA LEU A 123 -1.74 -4.67 -7.73
C LEU A 123 -3.15 -4.98 -8.23
N ILE A 124 -3.93 -3.94 -8.46
CA ILE A 124 -5.36 -4.03 -8.80
C ILE A 124 -5.57 -3.44 -10.20
N ASP A 125 -6.36 -4.13 -11.02
CA ASP A 125 -6.60 -3.71 -12.40
C ASP A 125 -7.68 -2.62 -12.51
N LYS A 126 -7.92 -2.17 -13.75
CA LYS A 126 -8.89 -1.10 -14.03
C LYS A 126 -10.34 -1.48 -13.72
N LYS A 127 -10.61 -2.76 -13.54
CA LYS A 127 -11.94 -3.28 -13.18
C LYS A 127 -12.09 -3.56 -11.69
N GLY A 128 -11.03 -3.33 -10.91
CA GLY A 128 -11.05 -3.57 -9.48
C GLY A 128 -10.68 -5.00 -9.07
N LYS A 129 -10.10 -5.77 -9.97
CA LYS A 129 -9.63 -7.13 -9.63
C LYS A 129 -8.17 -7.12 -9.21
N ILE A 130 -7.85 -7.96 -8.22
CA ILE A 130 -6.47 -8.17 -7.79
C ILE A 130 -5.75 -8.97 -8.87
N ILE A 131 -4.66 -8.41 -9.42
CA ILE A 131 -3.86 -9.06 -10.46
C ILE A 131 -2.70 -9.82 -9.83
N LYS A 132 -2.05 -9.22 -8.84
CA LYS A 132 -0.87 -9.76 -8.19
C LYS A 132 -0.83 -9.37 -6.73
N ILE A 133 -0.36 -10.29 -5.89
CA ILE A 133 -0.15 -10.06 -4.45
C ILE A 133 1.29 -10.42 -4.13
N TRP A 134 1.96 -9.51 -3.42
CA TRP A 134 3.25 -9.78 -2.79
C TRP A 134 3.02 -9.78 -1.28
N ASP A 135 3.29 -10.86 -0.61
CA ASP A 135 3.21 -10.94 0.85
C ASP A 135 4.60 -11.11 1.45
N ASN A 136 4.72 -10.85 2.75
CA ASN A 136 6.00 -10.90 3.45
C ASN A 136 7.12 -10.19 2.68
N VAL A 137 6.81 -8.99 2.21
CA VAL A 137 7.66 -8.22 1.30
C VAL A 137 9.02 -7.90 1.94
N LYS A 138 10.07 -8.15 1.17
CA LYS A 138 11.42 -7.62 1.44
C LYS A 138 11.59 -6.40 0.58
N VAL A 139 11.98 -5.28 1.18
CA VAL A 139 11.95 -3.96 0.55
C VAL A 139 12.90 -3.81 -0.63
N LYS A 140 14.05 -4.49 -0.58
CA LYS A 140 15.06 -4.39 -1.63
C LYS A 140 14.50 -4.79 -2.99
N ASP A 141 14.58 -3.89 -3.97
CA ASP A 141 14.12 -4.08 -5.35
C ASP A 141 12.62 -4.38 -5.49
N HIS A 142 11.85 -4.30 -4.41
CA HIS A 142 10.43 -4.63 -4.43
C HIS A 142 9.63 -3.71 -5.35
N VAL A 143 9.78 -2.40 -5.19
CA VAL A 143 9.00 -1.43 -5.97
C VAL A 143 9.31 -1.53 -7.46
N LYS A 144 10.57 -1.79 -7.78
CA LYS A 144 11.01 -2.01 -9.16
C LYS A 144 10.31 -3.24 -9.76
N GLU A 145 10.19 -4.31 -8.99
CA GLU A 145 9.47 -5.52 -9.41
C GLU A 145 7.98 -5.24 -9.64
N VAL A 146 7.36 -4.45 -8.77
CA VAL A 146 5.96 -4.05 -8.93
C VAL A 146 5.79 -3.27 -10.23
N LEU A 147 6.67 -2.31 -10.51
CA LEU A 147 6.62 -1.53 -11.75
C LEU A 147 6.78 -2.42 -12.99
N GLU A 148 7.75 -3.35 -12.96
CA GLU A 148 7.98 -4.26 -14.08
C GLU A 148 6.77 -5.17 -14.32
N THR A 149 6.14 -5.65 -13.26
CA THR A 149 4.91 -6.44 -13.36
C THR A 149 3.80 -5.63 -14.02
N LEU A 150 3.62 -4.38 -13.59
CA LEU A 150 2.61 -3.49 -14.18
C LEU A 150 2.89 -3.25 -15.66
N LYS A 151 4.14 -3.00 -16.04
CA LYS A 151 4.51 -2.81 -17.45
C LYS A 151 4.16 -4.01 -18.32
N SER A 152 4.30 -5.21 -17.77
CA SER A 152 4.05 -6.45 -18.53
C SER A 152 2.58 -6.67 -18.85
N ILE A 153 1.67 -6.04 -18.12
CA ILE A 153 0.22 -6.23 -18.27
C ILE A 153 -0.50 -5.00 -18.80
N SER A 154 0.20 -3.88 -18.88
CA SER A 154 -0.41 -2.61 -19.35
C SER A 154 -0.23 -2.38 -20.85
#